data_a7c3f9d42dc2c18f16cd5a03945c5e96
#
_entry.id   a7c3f9d42dc2c18f16cd5a03945c5e96
#
_cell.length_a   1.000
_cell.length_b   1.000
_cell.length_c   1.000
_cell.angle_alpha   90.00
_cell.angle_beta   90.00
_cell.angle_gamma   90.00
#
_symmetry.space_group_name_H-M   'P 1'
#
loop_
_entity.id
_entity.type
_entity.pdbx_description
1 polymer ?
#
loop_
_entity_poly.entity_id
_entity_poly.type
_entity_poly.pdbx_seq_one_letter_code
_entity_poly.pdbx_strand_id
1 'polypeptide(L)'
;MYSNKFQLVILSIVTAFFCNDLCAAELRLNPGHVEGPVACGECHKKSVESWKKTHHATSFKSLPRSEEAGSIAKKMGLKRIKADGECRTCHFTSKTVEEKVDQIAAVSCESCHGAGKNWINIHSDFGGKDMKAENEDPAHKKERYKKSEEAGMIRPSNLYALAENCYQCHTVPNERLVNQGGHTAGSAFELVRWSQGEVRHNVWYSDE
;
A
#
# COMPACT_ATOMS: atom_id res chain seq x y z
N MET A 1 -18.85 -11.98 77.91
CA MET A 1 -19.08 -11.06 76.78
C MET A 1 -17.92 -11.17 75.83
N TYR A 2 -18.03 -12.01 74.82
CA TYR A 2 -17.02 -12.17 73.77
C TYR A 2 -17.57 -11.58 72.48
N SER A 3 -16.97 -10.51 72.02
CA SER A 3 -17.25 -9.86 70.71
C SER A 3 -16.42 -10.48 69.62
N ASN A 4 -17.07 -11.30 68.74
CA ASN A 4 -16.44 -11.80 67.55
C ASN A 4 -16.47 -10.76 66.45
N LYS A 5 -15.32 -10.19 66.15
CA LYS A 5 -15.14 -9.38 64.94
C LYS A 5 -14.85 -10.34 63.78
N PHE A 6 -15.84 -10.54 62.91
CA PHE A 6 -15.65 -11.16 61.63
C PHE A 6 -14.97 -10.17 60.70
N GLN A 7 -13.70 -10.40 60.40
CA GLN A 7 -12.98 -9.67 59.39
C GLN A 7 -13.24 -10.28 58.00
N LEU A 8 -14.05 -9.58 57.24
CA LEU A 8 -14.28 -9.93 55.82
C LEU A 8 -13.04 -9.57 55.03
N VAL A 9 -12.28 -10.56 54.61
CA VAL A 9 -11.18 -10.36 53.66
C VAL A 9 -11.79 -10.40 52.26
N ILE A 10 -11.97 -9.22 51.66
CA ILE A 10 -12.35 -9.10 50.24
C ILE A 10 -11.10 -9.33 49.41
N LEU A 11 -11.00 -10.53 48.88
CA LEU A 11 -9.95 -10.89 47.88
C LEU A 11 -10.33 -10.26 46.57
N SER A 12 -9.80 -9.08 46.26
CA SER A 12 -9.94 -8.43 44.98
C SER A 12 -9.08 -9.18 43.95
N ILE A 13 -9.72 -10.03 43.16
CA ILE A 13 -9.10 -10.63 41.97
C ILE A 13 -9.02 -9.55 40.92
N VAL A 14 -7.86 -8.90 40.81
CA VAL A 14 -7.53 -8.05 39.66
C VAL A 14 -7.21 -9.00 38.49
N THR A 15 -8.20 -9.29 37.69
CA THR A 15 -8.02 -9.90 36.39
C THR A 15 -7.35 -8.85 35.49
N ALA A 16 -6.04 -8.88 35.42
CA ALA A 16 -5.29 -8.18 34.40
C ALA A 16 -5.66 -8.80 33.05
N PHE A 17 -6.60 -8.18 32.33
CA PHE A 17 -6.78 -8.41 30.91
C PHE A 17 -5.48 -7.93 30.23
N PHE A 18 -4.55 -8.84 30.03
CA PHE A 18 -3.52 -8.63 29.01
C PHE A 18 -4.25 -8.62 27.67
N CYS A 19 -4.68 -7.45 27.21
CA CYS A 19 -4.92 -7.20 25.80
C CYS A 19 -3.56 -7.44 25.12
N ASN A 20 -3.36 -8.67 24.65
CA ASN A 20 -2.43 -8.91 23.58
C ASN A 20 -3.06 -8.28 22.32
N ASP A 21 -3.02 -6.97 22.21
CA ASP A 21 -3.08 -6.32 20.92
C ASP A 21 -1.87 -6.83 20.14
N LEU A 22 -2.07 -7.95 19.43
CA LEU A 22 -1.27 -8.24 18.26
C LEU A 22 -1.55 -7.05 17.33
N CYS A 23 -0.72 -6.01 17.45
CA CYS A 23 -0.71 -4.88 16.54
C CYS A 23 -0.32 -5.46 15.18
N ALA A 24 -1.32 -5.97 14.46
CA ALA A 24 -1.14 -6.32 13.06
C ALA A 24 -0.71 -5.04 12.38
N ALA A 25 0.49 -5.02 11.78
CA ALA A 25 0.98 -3.85 11.09
C ALA A 25 -0.09 -3.36 10.12
N GLU A 26 -0.53 -2.12 10.30
CA GLU A 26 -1.57 -1.53 9.49
C GLU A 26 -1.10 -1.47 8.03
N LEU A 27 -1.93 -1.96 7.12
CA LEU A 27 -1.61 -1.90 5.70
C LEU A 27 -1.70 -0.45 5.23
N ARG A 28 -0.71 0.01 4.51
CA ARG A 28 -0.60 1.38 3.99
C ARG A 28 -1.81 1.81 3.16
N LEU A 29 -2.38 0.89 2.37
CA LEU A 29 -3.64 1.07 1.66
C LEU A 29 -4.74 0.25 2.34
N ASN A 30 -5.92 0.84 2.50
CA ASN A 30 -7.10 0.09 2.93
C ASN A 30 -7.49 -0.92 1.84
N PRO A 31 -7.40 -2.25 2.10
CA PRO A 31 -7.70 -3.26 1.09
C PRO A 31 -9.13 -3.23 0.56
N GLY A 32 -10.06 -2.70 1.34
CA GLY A 32 -11.46 -2.51 0.94
C GLY A 32 -11.66 -1.38 -0.08
N HIS A 33 -10.65 -0.55 -0.29
CA HIS A 33 -10.67 0.56 -1.25
C HIS A 33 -9.78 0.31 -2.48
N VAL A 34 -9.10 -0.82 -2.56
CA VAL A 34 -8.24 -1.20 -3.70
C VAL A 34 -9.07 -1.81 -4.81
N GLU A 35 -8.91 -1.33 -6.04
CA GLU A 35 -9.52 -1.88 -7.26
C GLU A 35 -8.60 -2.87 -7.98
N GLY A 36 -7.31 -2.63 -7.96
CA GLY A 36 -6.29 -3.49 -8.54
C GLY A 36 -5.86 -3.11 -9.96
N PRO A 37 -4.69 -3.60 -10.39
CA PRO A 37 -4.10 -3.19 -11.67
C PRO A 37 -4.90 -3.64 -12.91
N VAL A 38 -5.82 -4.60 -12.77
CA VAL A 38 -6.70 -5.04 -13.86
C VAL A 38 -7.68 -3.93 -14.21
N ALA A 39 -8.34 -3.31 -13.21
CA ALA A 39 -9.26 -2.19 -13.41
C ALA A 39 -8.56 -0.99 -14.05
N CYS A 40 -7.36 -0.64 -13.59
CA CYS A 40 -6.55 0.41 -14.22
C CYS A 40 -6.23 0.09 -15.69
N GLY A 41 -5.96 -1.17 -15.98
CA GLY A 41 -5.60 -1.66 -17.31
C GLY A 41 -6.71 -1.58 -18.35
N GLU A 42 -7.96 -1.44 -17.97
CA GLU A 42 -9.08 -1.24 -18.90
C GLU A 42 -8.86 0.00 -19.77
N CYS A 43 -8.33 1.08 -19.19
CA CYS A 43 -8.01 2.33 -19.87
C CYS A 43 -6.50 2.51 -20.11
N HIS A 44 -5.65 2.15 -19.16
CA HIS A 44 -4.21 2.38 -19.17
C HIS A 44 -3.38 1.15 -19.63
N LYS A 45 -3.76 0.52 -20.75
CA LYS A 45 -3.15 -0.73 -21.25
C LYS A 45 -1.63 -0.63 -21.41
N LYS A 46 -1.13 0.42 -22.07
CA LYS A 46 0.31 0.62 -22.31
C LYS A 46 1.09 0.79 -21.00
N SER A 47 0.53 1.56 -20.04
CA SER A 47 1.15 1.74 -18.74
C SER A 47 1.24 0.43 -17.94
N VAL A 48 0.18 -0.39 -18.00
CA VAL A 48 0.19 -1.72 -17.35
C VAL A 48 1.18 -2.66 -18.02
N GLU A 49 1.31 -2.66 -19.34
CA GLU A 49 2.30 -3.47 -20.05
C GLU A 49 3.73 -3.07 -19.69
N SER A 50 3.99 -1.77 -19.54
CA SER A 50 5.27 -1.26 -19.08
C SER A 50 5.56 -1.64 -17.64
N TRP A 51 4.59 -1.39 -16.73
CA TRP A 51 4.70 -1.74 -15.32
C TRP A 51 4.97 -3.24 -15.10
N LYS A 52 4.32 -4.13 -15.84
CA LYS A 52 4.52 -5.59 -15.72
C LYS A 52 5.97 -6.03 -15.88
N LYS A 53 6.82 -5.23 -16.52
CA LYS A 53 8.24 -5.51 -16.74
C LYS A 53 9.14 -4.99 -15.62
N THR A 54 8.61 -4.16 -14.72
CA THR A 54 9.37 -3.56 -13.63
C THR A 54 9.65 -4.54 -12.51
N HIS A 55 10.65 -4.23 -11.68
CA HIS A 55 10.93 -4.96 -10.45
C HIS A 55 9.73 -4.92 -9.49
N HIS A 56 9.06 -3.78 -9.39
CA HIS A 56 7.85 -3.62 -8.59
C HIS A 56 6.78 -4.67 -8.92
N ALA A 57 6.54 -4.93 -10.20
CA ALA A 57 5.55 -5.93 -10.59
C ALA A 57 6.06 -7.38 -10.44
N THR A 58 7.30 -7.63 -10.85
CA THR A 58 7.87 -8.98 -10.90
C THR A 58 8.17 -9.54 -9.51
N SER A 59 8.38 -8.68 -8.51
CA SER A 59 8.60 -9.07 -7.11
C SER A 59 7.44 -9.85 -6.50
N PHE A 60 6.24 -9.79 -7.07
CA PHE A 60 5.11 -10.62 -6.62
C PHE A 60 5.43 -12.12 -6.62
N LYS A 61 6.21 -12.57 -7.60
CA LYS A 61 6.62 -13.96 -7.75
C LYS A 61 8.01 -14.23 -7.18
N SER A 62 8.94 -13.28 -7.32
CA SER A 62 10.35 -13.49 -6.94
C SER A 62 10.57 -13.34 -5.43
N LEU A 63 9.99 -12.34 -4.80
CA LEU A 63 10.23 -12.05 -3.37
C LEU A 63 9.91 -13.25 -2.44
N PRO A 64 8.77 -13.94 -2.55
CA PRO A 64 8.47 -15.08 -1.69
C PRO A 64 9.39 -16.30 -1.90
N ARG A 65 10.20 -16.27 -2.97
CA ARG A 65 11.18 -17.32 -3.31
C ARG A 65 12.62 -16.89 -3.07
N SER A 66 12.84 -15.64 -2.67
CA SER A 66 14.15 -15.10 -2.38
C SER A 66 14.71 -15.72 -1.11
N GLU A 67 15.94 -16.18 -1.15
CA GLU A 67 16.67 -16.71 0.02
C GLU A 67 16.86 -15.62 1.08
N GLU A 68 17.15 -14.39 0.65
CA GLU A 68 17.29 -13.23 1.52
C GLU A 68 16.00 -12.95 2.27
N ALA A 69 14.89 -12.84 1.55
CA ALA A 69 13.57 -12.60 2.15
C ALA A 69 13.15 -13.75 3.08
N GLY A 70 13.47 -15.00 2.73
CA GLY A 70 13.27 -16.16 3.58
C GLY A 70 14.10 -16.11 4.86
N SER A 71 15.35 -15.65 4.77
CA SER A 71 16.24 -15.47 5.92
C SER A 71 15.70 -14.39 6.87
N ILE A 72 15.29 -13.25 6.33
CA ILE A 72 14.66 -12.15 7.10
C ILE A 72 13.41 -12.68 7.81
N ALA A 73 12.50 -13.31 7.07
CA ALA A 73 11.27 -13.87 7.64
C ALA A 73 11.56 -14.85 8.79
N LYS A 74 12.54 -15.74 8.62
CA LYS A 74 12.97 -16.69 9.66
C LYS A 74 13.47 -15.96 10.92
N LYS A 75 14.32 -14.96 10.78
CA LYS A 75 14.84 -14.16 11.91
C LYS A 75 13.73 -13.40 12.63
N MET A 76 12.71 -12.99 11.90
CA MET A 76 11.51 -12.31 12.42
C MET A 76 10.49 -13.30 13.04
N GLY A 77 10.69 -14.61 12.92
CA GLY A 77 9.74 -15.63 13.37
C GLY A 77 8.48 -15.74 12.49
N LEU A 78 8.55 -15.26 11.24
CA LEU A 78 7.42 -15.24 10.31
C LEU A 78 7.37 -16.53 9.48
N LYS A 79 6.16 -17.03 9.25
CA LYS A 79 5.95 -18.28 8.48
C LYS A 79 5.83 -18.04 6.97
N ARG A 80 5.27 -16.92 6.56
CA ARG A 80 4.98 -16.61 5.15
C ARG A 80 5.03 -15.11 4.89
N ILE A 81 5.88 -14.69 3.98
CA ILE A 81 6.09 -13.30 3.59
C ILE A 81 4.77 -12.64 3.13
N LYS A 82 3.99 -13.32 2.30
CA LYS A 82 2.71 -12.78 1.80
C LYS A 82 1.59 -12.69 2.85
N ALA A 83 1.73 -13.36 3.98
CA ALA A 83 0.69 -13.37 5.00
C ALA A 83 0.94 -12.35 6.12
N ASP A 84 2.17 -11.89 6.25
CA ASP A 84 2.58 -11.02 7.34
C ASP A 84 2.40 -9.53 7.00
N GLY A 85 1.82 -8.76 7.94
CA GLY A 85 1.54 -7.34 7.76
C GLY A 85 2.81 -6.49 7.58
N GLU A 86 3.89 -6.83 8.27
CA GLU A 86 5.16 -6.10 8.18
C GLU A 86 5.76 -6.17 6.76
N CYS A 87 5.61 -7.31 6.08
CA CYS A 87 6.06 -7.47 4.69
C CYS A 87 5.04 -6.88 3.70
N ARG A 88 3.74 -7.13 3.95
CA ARG A 88 2.67 -6.76 3.01
C ARG A 88 2.54 -5.26 2.81
N THR A 89 2.75 -4.47 3.85
CA THR A 89 2.54 -3.02 3.79
C THR A 89 3.38 -2.33 2.72
N CYS A 90 4.58 -2.85 2.40
CA CYS A 90 5.49 -2.30 1.40
C CYS A 90 5.58 -3.13 0.12
N HIS A 91 5.50 -4.45 0.24
CA HIS A 91 5.82 -5.35 -0.88
C HIS A 91 4.61 -5.87 -1.65
N PHE A 92 3.38 -5.67 -1.17
CA PHE A 92 2.21 -6.23 -1.81
C PHE A 92 1.03 -5.25 -1.81
N THR A 93 0.28 -5.26 -2.91
CA THR A 93 -1.03 -4.65 -3.01
C THR A 93 -2.06 -5.67 -2.56
N SER A 94 -2.77 -5.35 -1.49
CA SER A 94 -3.80 -6.19 -0.90
C SER A 94 -5.18 -5.66 -1.26
N LYS A 95 -6.13 -6.56 -1.58
CA LYS A 95 -7.53 -6.23 -1.86
C LYS A 95 -8.44 -7.10 -1.03
N THR A 96 -9.54 -6.55 -0.55
CA THR A 96 -10.62 -7.34 0.08
C THR A 96 -11.47 -7.98 -1.01
N VAL A 97 -11.52 -9.30 -1.02
CA VAL A 97 -12.32 -10.13 -1.92
C VAL A 97 -13.11 -11.09 -1.05
N GLU A 98 -14.44 -11.08 -1.16
CA GLU A 98 -15.32 -11.97 -0.35
C GLU A 98 -14.93 -11.99 1.14
N GLU A 99 -14.80 -10.79 1.74
CA GLU A 99 -14.42 -10.57 3.15
C GLU A 99 -13.01 -11.03 3.55
N LYS A 100 -12.21 -11.52 2.61
CA LYS A 100 -10.82 -11.90 2.82
C LYS A 100 -9.87 -10.88 2.20
N VAL A 101 -8.73 -10.70 2.85
CA VAL A 101 -7.67 -9.82 2.33
C VAL A 101 -6.64 -10.66 1.57
N ASP A 102 -6.69 -10.56 0.25
CA ASP A 102 -5.78 -11.27 -0.65
C ASP A 102 -4.71 -10.33 -1.24
N GLN A 103 -3.52 -10.85 -1.48
CA GLN A 103 -2.45 -10.15 -2.19
C GLN A 103 -2.63 -10.37 -3.68
N ILE A 104 -3.09 -9.33 -4.37
CA ILE A 104 -3.44 -9.38 -5.80
C ILE A 104 -2.28 -8.99 -6.72
N ALA A 105 -1.32 -8.23 -6.20
CA ALA A 105 -0.12 -7.81 -6.92
C ALA A 105 1.01 -7.52 -5.92
N ALA A 106 2.23 -7.29 -6.43
CA ALA A 106 3.27 -6.63 -5.65
C ALA A 106 3.00 -5.12 -5.59
N VAL A 107 4.00 -4.26 -5.68
CA VAL A 107 3.80 -2.80 -5.74
C VAL A 107 3.12 -2.46 -7.07
N SER A 108 1.87 -2.02 -7.03
CA SER A 108 1.06 -1.77 -8.22
C SER A 108 0.64 -0.30 -8.34
N CYS A 109 -0.21 0.00 -9.33
CA CYS A 109 -0.68 1.35 -9.63
C CYS A 109 -1.10 2.11 -8.37
N GLU A 110 -1.97 1.51 -7.57
CA GLU A 110 -2.54 2.14 -6.38
C GLU A 110 -1.53 2.31 -5.24
N SER A 111 -0.45 1.53 -5.24
CA SER A 111 0.64 1.73 -4.28
C SER A 111 1.32 3.10 -4.43
N CYS A 112 1.25 3.68 -5.63
CA CYS A 112 1.78 5.01 -5.93
C CYS A 112 0.67 6.07 -6.08
N HIS A 113 -0.47 5.69 -6.66
CA HIS A 113 -1.54 6.61 -7.06
C HIS A 113 -2.69 6.71 -6.06
N GLY A 114 -2.64 5.98 -4.94
CA GLY A 114 -3.72 5.89 -3.95
C GLY A 114 -4.79 4.88 -4.32
N ALA A 115 -5.50 4.36 -3.31
CA ALA A 115 -6.53 3.33 -3.47
C ALA A 115 -7.70 3.83 -4.33
N GLY A 116 -8.05 3.09 -5.38
CA GLY A 116 -8.84 3.54 -6.53
C GLY A 116 -10.33 3.73 -6.28
N LYS A 117 -10.91 2.98 -5.37
CA LYS A 117 -12.37 2.86 -5.21
C LYS A 117 -13.12 4.19 -5.12
N ASN A 118 -12.54 5.16 -4.42
CA ASN A 118 -13.22 6.43 -4.18
C ASN A 118 -13.08 7.41 -5.34
N TRP A 119 -12.06 7.25 -6.18
CA TRP A 119 -11.75 8.23 -7.22
C TRP A 119 -11.79 7.71 -8.66
N ILE A 120 -11.78 6.38 -8.89
CA ILE A 120 -11.67 5.83 -10.25
C ILE A 120 -12.81 6.28 -11.16
N ASN A 121 -14.05 6.32 -10.65
CA ASN A 121 -15.21 6.78 -11.41
C ASN A 121 -15.19 8.28 -11.63
N ILE A 122 -14.68 9.06 -10.67
CA ILE A 122 -14.50 10.51 -10.82
C ILE A 122 -13.44 10.77 -11.88
N HIS A 123 -12.30 10.07 -11.77
CA HIS A 123 -11.18 10.20 -12.69
C HIS A 123 -11.55 9.88 -14.16
N SER A 124 -12.45 8.94 -14.38
CA SER A 124 -12.88 8.50 -15.71
C SER A 124 -14.11 9.21 -16.25
N ASP A 125 -14.70 10.15 -15.52
CA ASP A 125 -15.83 10.95 -15.97
C ASP A 125 -15.33 12.15 -16.77
N PHE A 126 -15.54 12.13 -18.08
CA PHE A 126 -15.13 13.22 -18.98
C PHE A 126 -16.26 14.22 -19.26
N GLY A 127 -17.37 14.19 -18.48
CA GLY A 127 -18.46 15.17 -18.57
C GLY A 127 -19.62 14.77 -19.46
N GLY A 128 -19.76 13.48 -19.78
CA GLY A 128 -20.92 12.99 -20.52
C GLY A 128 -20.76 11.59 -21.06
N LYS A 129 -21.91 10.97 -21.38
CA LYS A 129 -21.93 9.66 -22.01
C LYS A 129 -21.19 9.73 -23.34
N ASP A 130 -20.30 8.79 -23.58
CA ASP A 130 -19.49 8.69 -24.80
C ASP A 130 -18.48 9.86 -25.00
N MET A 131 -18.32 10.76 -24.02
CA MET A 131 -17.30 11.81 -24.03
C MET A 131 -15.91 11.18 -23.87
N LYS A 132 -14.97 11.61 -24.73
CA LYS A 132 -13.57 11.20 -24.65
C LYS A 132 -12.71 12.28 -24.02
N ALA A 133 -11.58 11.89 -23.45
CA ALA A 133 -10.65 12.79 -22.78
C ALA A 133 -10.15 13.94 -23.68
N GLU A 134 -9.99 13.69 -24.98
CA GLU A 134 -9.58 14.71 -25.95
C GLU A 134 -10.62 15.80 -26.22
N ASN A 135 -11.89 15.51 -25.93
CA ASN A 135 -13.03 16.43 -26.14
C ASN A 135 -13.57 17.00 -24.82
N GLU A 136 -12.94 16.72 -23.70
CA GLU A 136 -13.37 17.16 -22.38
C GLU A 136 -13.24 18.70 -22.25
N ASP A 137 -14.29 19.35 -21.73
CA ASP A 137 -14.26 20.78 -21.41
C ASP A 137 -13.13 21.07 -20.39
N PRO A 138 -12.32 22.15 -20.63
CA PRO A 138 -11.19 22.46 -19.73
C PRO A 138 -11.58 22.76 -18.29
N ALA A 139 -12.74 23.39 -18.04
CA ALA A 139 -13.20 23.66 -16.68
C ALA A 139 -13.66 22.38 -16.00
N HIS A 140 -14.37 21.51 -16.73
CA HIS A 140 -14.73 20.19 -16.26
C HIS A 140 -13.48 19.37 -15.91
N LYS A 141 -12.49 19.33 -16.77
CA LYS A 141 -11.21 18.62 -16.55
C LYS A 141 -10.52 19.10 -15.26
N LYS A 142 -10.46 20.41 -15.05
CA LYS A 142 -9.88 20.99 -13.83
C LYS A 142 -10.61 20.54 -12.56
N GLU A 143 -11.94 20.57 -12.58
CA GLU A 143 -12.77 20.17 -11.47
C GLU A 143 -12.70 18.66 -11.22
N ARG A 144 -12.70 17.84 -12.27
CA ARG A 144 -12.51 16.40 -12.21
C ARG A 144 -11.19 16.02 -11.55
N TYR A 145 -10.11 16.69 -11.91
CA TYR A 145 -8.80 16.46 -11.31
C TYR A 145 -8.81 16.79 -9.82
N LYS A 146 -9.35 17.97 -9.46
CA LYS A 146 -9.47 18.38 -8.07
C LYS A 146 -10.26 17.38 -7.24
N LYS A 147 -11.44 16.98 -7.72
CA LYS A 147 -12.28 15.97 -7.02
C LYS A 147 -11.60 14.62 -6.89
N SER A 148 -10.84 14.18 -7.90
CA SER A 148 -10.10 12.93 -7.83
C SER A 148 -8.99 12.99 -6.77
N GLU A 149 -8.27 14.12 -6.67
CA GLU A 149 -7.25 14.35 -5.64
C GLU A 149 -7.86 14.40 -4.23
N GLU A 150 -8.97 15.10 -4.07
CA GLU A 150 -9.73 15.16 -2.81
C GLU A 150 -10.27 13.77 -2.38
N ALA A 151 -10.55 12.91 -3.34
CA ALA A 151 -10.95 11.51 -3.11
C ALA A 151 -9.78 10.56 -2.88
N GLY A 152 -8.53 11.07 -2.85
CA GLY A 152 -7.32 10.32 -2.50
C GLY A 152 -6.45 9.88 -3.67
N MET A 153 -6.70 10.39 -4.88
CA MET A 153 -5.82 10.15 -6.02
C MET A 153 -4.52 10.94 -5.89
N ILE A 154 -3.39 10.27 -6.03
CA ILE A 154 -2.08 10.92 -6.17
C ILE A 154 -1.76 11.03 -7.66
N ARG A 155 -1.81 12.26 -8.20
CA ARG A 155 -1.52 12.52 -9.61
C ARG A 155 -0.02 12.59 -9.88
N PRO A 156 0.44 12.15 -11.08
CA PRO A 156 1.85 12.25 -11.48
C PRO A 156 2.43 13.66 -11.44
N SER A 157 1.59 14.70 -11.63
CA SER A 157 2.00 16.10 -11.56
C SER A 157 2.30 16.59 -10.14
N ASN A 158 1.81 15.89 -9.11
CA ASN A 158 2.12 16.19 -7.72
C ASN A 158 3.37 15.40 -7.29
N LEU A 159 4.53 15.89 -7.70
CA LEU A 159 5.82 15.23 -7.41
C LEU A 159 6.13 15.11 -5.93
N TYR A 160 5.65 16.05 -5.11
CA TYR A 160 5.83 15.99 -3.67
C TYR A 160 5.08 14.81 -3.05
N ALA A 161 3.79 14.68 -3.34
CA ALA A 161 2.98 13.57 -2.84
C ALA A 161 3.47 12.20 -3.36
N LEU A 162 3.96 12.14 -4.62
CA LEU A 162 4.59 10.93 -5.14
C LEU A 162 5.88 10.59 -4.39
N ALA A 163 6.76 11.58 -4.16
CA ALA A 163 8.00 11.38 -3.43
C ALA A 163 7.73 10.89 -2.00
N GLU A 164 6.84 11.56 -1.28
CA GLU A 164 6.41 11.18 0.05
C GLU A 164 5.90 9.73 0.07
N ASN A 165 5.09 9.35 -0.92
CA ASN A 165 4.57 8.00 -1.05
C ASN A 165 5.67 6.95 -1.35
N CYS A 166 6.70 7.29 -2.14
CA CYS A 166 7.87 6.42 -2.35
C CYS A 166 8.61 6.17 -1.05
N TYR A 167 8.86 7.21 -0.28
CA TYR A 167 9.59 7.12 0.98
C TYR A 167 8.85 6.34 2.07
N GLN A 168 7.55 6.20 2.01
CA GLN A 168 6.81 5.32 2.94
C GLN A 168 7.26 3.85 2.90
N CYS A 169 7.80 3.40 1.77
CA CYS A 169 8.35 2.05 1.62
C CYS A 169 9.89 2.05 1.58
N HIS A 170 10.49 3.06 0.96
CA HIS A 170 11.93 3.12 0.73
C HIS A 170 12.73 3.72 1.90
N THR A 171 12.07 4.25 2.92
CA THR A 171 12.66 4.43 4.25
C THR A 171 12.00 3.44 5.18
N VAL A 172 12.75 2.47 5.68
CA VAL A 172 12.20 1.40 6.52
C VAL A 172 12.20 1.82 7.99
N PRO A 173 11.08 2.35 8.51
CA PRO A 173 11.03 2.88 9.89
C PRO A 173 10.91 1.78 10.96
N ASN A 174 10.74 0.53 10.55
CA ASN A 174 10.60 -0.60 11.45
C ASN A 174 11.99 -1.07 11.94
N GLU A 175 12.41 -0.57 13.10
CA GLU A 175 13.70 -0.93 13.69
C GLU A 175 13.86 -2.43 13.94
N ARG A 176 12.79 -3.13 14.30
CA ARG A 176 12.83 -4.58 14.49
C ARG A 176 13.13 -5.30 13.19
N LEU A 177 12.53 -4.87 12.09
CA LEU A 177 12.76 -5.44 10.76
C LEU A 177 14.22 -5.22 10.32
N VAL A 178 14.77 -4.05 10.57
CA VAL A 178 16.16 -3.73 10.24
C VAL A 178 17.14 -4.44 11.19
N ASN A 179 16.99 -4.27 12.49
CA ASN A 179 17.99 -4.71 13.47
C ASN A 179 17.93 -6.22 13.76
N GLN A 180 16.73 -6.80 13.84
CA GLN A 180 16.55 -8.24 14.07
C GLN A 180 16.49 -9.02 12.76
N GLY A 181 15.69 -8.54 11.80
CA GLY A 181 15.50 -9.19 10.51
C GLY A 181 16.73 -9.10 9.60
N GLY A 182 17.44 -7.99 9.67
CA GLY A 182 18.55 -7.67 8.77
C GLY A 182 18.07 -7.08 7.44
N HIS A 183 16.86 -6.52 7.41
CA HIS A 183 16.36 -5.79 6.26
C HIS A 183 17.15 -4.50 6.07
N THR A 184 17.35 -4.06 4.82
CA THR A 184 18.00 -2.77 4.56
C THR A 184 17.15 -1.61 5.12
N ALA A 185 17.80 -0.57 5.61
CA ALA A 185 17.10 0.61 6.14
C ALA A 185 16.61 1.58 5.04
N GLY A 186 16.93 1.30 3.77
CA GLY A 186 16.53 2.16 2.64
C GLY A 186 17.43 3.38 2.43
N SER A 187 18.54 3.50 3.16
CA SER A 187 19.45 4.65 3.07
C SER A 187 20.11 4.84 1.69
N ALA A 188 20.13 3.79 0.87
CA ALA A 188 20.67 3.84 -0.50
C ALA A 188 19.63 4.30 -1.54
N PHE A 189 18.39 4.52 -1.13
CA PHE A 189 17.35 4.97 -2.05
C PHE A 189 17.57 6.44 -2.43
N GLU A 190 17.64 6.70 -3.75
CA GLU A 190 17.72 8.02 -4.31
C GLU A 190 16.61 8.20 -5.36
N LEU A 191 15.65 9.08 -5.02
CA LEU A 191 14.37 9.22 -5.73
C LEU A 191 14.54 9.52 -7.23
N VAL A 192 15.38 10.49 -7.57
CA VAL A 192 15.51 10.96 -8.98
C VAL A 192 16.07 9.86 -9.85
N ARG A 193 17.16 9.22 -9.41
CA ARG A 193 17.83 8.14 -10.14
C ARG A 193 16.92 6.93 -10.31
N TRP A 194 16.23 6.50 -9.22
CA TRP A 194 15.41 5.30 -9.23
C TRP A 194 14.11 5.50 -9.98
N SER A 195 13.53 6.70 -9.91
CA SER A 195 12.30 7.02 -10.65
C SER A 195 12.47 6.98 -12.17
N GLN A 196 13.67 7.16 -12.68
CA GLN A 196 13.95 7.15 -14.11
C GLN A 196 13.90 5.74 -14.74
N GLY A 197 14.13 4.69 -13.96
CA GLY A 197 14.13 3.29 -14.43
C GLY A 197 12.81 2.57 -14.14
N GLU A 198 12.58 2.28 -12.88
CA GLU A 198 11.54 1.35 -12.43
C GLU A 198 10.11 1.92 -12.47
N VAL A 199 9.96 3.23 -12.37
CA VAL A 199 8.66 3.89 -12.17
C VAL A 199 8.14 4.56 -13.43
N ARG A 200 8.98 4.80 -14.44
CA ARG A 200 8.53 5.33 -15.72
C ARG A 200 7.77 4.28 -16.52
N HIS A 201 6.47 4.36 -16.45
CA HIS A 201 5.54 3.56 -17.23
C HIS A 201 4.57 4.42 -18.05
N ASN A 202 4.77 5.73 -18.06
CA ASN A 202 3.97 6.67 -18.84
C ASN A 202 4.53 6.81 -20.25
N VAL A 203 3.66 6.67 -21.22
CA VAL A 203 3.98 6.68 -22.65
C VAL A 203 3.98 8.10 -23.22
N TRP A 204 3.37 9.04 -22.51
CA TRP A 204 3.20 10.43 -23.02
C TRP A 204 4.45 11.33 -22.89
N TYR A 205 5.53 10.84 -22.27
CA TYR A 205 6.84 11.47 -22.35
C TYR A 205 7.59 11.20 -23.66
N SER A 206 7.05 10.32 -24.52
CA SER A 206 7.66 10.01 -25.81
C SER A 206 7.06 10.82 -26.97
N ASP A 207 6.00 11.60 -26.71
CA ASP A 207 5.26 12.34 -27.72
C ASP A 207 5.41 13.86 -27.57
N GLU A 208 6.36 14.32 -26.72
CA GLU A 208 6.79 15.70 -26.61
C GLU A 208 8.15 15.95 -27.24
#